data_a13550dfa1be8e8e1292c689b55b6c46
#
_entry.id   a13550dfa1be8e8e1292c689b55b6c46
#
_cell.length_a   1.000
_cell.length_b   1.000
_cell.length_c   1.000
_cell.angle_alpha   90.00
_cell.angle_beta   90.00
_cell.angle_gamma   90.00
#
_symmetry.space_group_name_H-M   'P 1'
#
loop_
_entity.id
_entity.type
_entity.pdbx_description
1 polymer ?
#
loop_
_entity_poly.entity_id
_entity_poly.type
_entity_poly.pdbx_seq_one_letter_code
_entity_poly.pdbx_strand_id
1 'polypeptide(L)'
;EIDVEQFAKDIKAGKSIGGANGALGSLIKQLTEAALAAEIDSHLAQDLSNNRKNGYSSKTMKSDHGTFELDVPRDRNGNFEPEIVKKNQTTMTSEIEDKILSLFALGNSYSQIAKHIEDFYCVGFSKATISAVTDKIIPMLNEWKTRPLESVYPFVFLDAIHYKVKEDGKYIAKAFYTVLGV
;
A
#
# COMPACT_ATOMS: atom_id res chain seq x y z
N GLU A 1 -25.04 -5.03 12.22
CA GLU A 1 -24.90 -6.45 12.61
C GLU A 1 -24.18 -7.19 11.50
N ILE A 2 -23.10 -7.91 11.83
CA ILE A 2 -22.28 -8.62 10.85
C ILE A 2 -23.05 -9.86 10.41
N ASP A 3 -23.35 -9.97 9.12
CA ASP A 3 -24.11 -11.08 8.58
C ASP A 3 -23.24 -12.31 8.29
N VAL A 4 -22.89 -13.04 9.36
CA VAL A 4 -22.13 -14.29 9.29
C VAL A 4 -22.92 -15.40 8.57
N GLU A 5 -24.27 -15.36 8.64
CA GLU A 5 -25.11 -16.35 7.95
C GLU A 5 -25.05 -16.16 6.43
N GLN A 6 -25.02 -14.90 5.96
CA GLN A 6 -24.86 -14.63 4.52
C GLN A 6 -23.49 -15.07 4.03
N PHE A 7 -22.44 -14.85 4.83
CA PHE A 7 -21.09 -15.33 4.52
C PHE A 7 -21.06 -16.87 4.38
N ALA A 8 -21.69 -17.59 5.31
CA ALA A 8 -21.77 -19.05 5.24
C ALA A 8 -22.60 -19.55 4.03
N LYS A 9 -23.66 -18.85 3.64
CA LYS A 9 -24.47 -19.14 2.45
C LYS A 9 -23.65 -18.93 1.18
N ASP A 10 -22.90 -17.85 1.10
CA ASP A 10 -22.04 -17.54 -0.04
C ASP A 10 -20.99 -18.63 -0.28
N ILE A 11 -20.33 -19.09 0.79
CA ILE A 11 -19.37 -20.21 0.71
C ILE A 11 -20.05 -21.51 0.27
N LYS A 12 -21.21 -21.84 0.84
CA LYS A 12 -21.97 -23.02 0.43
C LYS A 12 -22.44 -22.97 -1.03
N ALA A 13 -22.68 -21.77 -1.55
CA ALA A 13 -23.03 -21.56 -2.96
C ALA A 13 -21.82 -21.65 -3.91
N GLY A 14 -20.60 -21.94 -3.37
CA GLY A 14 -19.39 -22.09 -4.17
C GLY A 14 -18.66 -20.77 -4.48
N LYS A 15 -19.01 -19.68 -3.80
CA LYS A 15 -18.29 -18.42 -3.91
C LYS A 15 -16.88 -18.58 -3.33
N SER A 16 -15.87 -18.11 -4.04
CA SER A 16 -14.48 -18.12 -3.56
C SER A 16 -14.37 -17.44 -2.20
N ILE A 17 -13.55 -17.98 -1.31
CA ILE A 17 -13.30 -17.36 -0.01
C ILE A 17 -12.54 -16.03 -0.18
N GLY A 18 -11.48 -16.03 -1.01
CA GLY A 18 -10.67 -14.84 -1.30
C GLY A 18 -10.72 -14.46 -2.78
N GLY A 19 -10.03 -13.38 -3.15
CA GLY A 19 -9.96 -12.84 -4.51
C GLY A 19 -10.96 -11.71 -4.79
N ALA A 20 -10.98 -11.21 -6.02
CA ALA A 20 -11.70 -9.98 -6.41
C ALA A 20 -13.20 -9.95 -6.08
N ASN A 21 -13.85 -11.12 -6.02
CA ASN A 21 -15.27 -11.27 -5.66
C ASN A 21 -15.48 -12.27 -4.52
N GLY A 22 -14.46 -12.46 -3.68
CA GLY A 22 -14.51 -13.41 -2.57
C GLY A 22 -15.46 -13.00 -1.45
N ALA A 23 -15.93 -13.99 -0.70
CA ALA A 23 -16.82 -13.77 0.45
C ALA A 23 -16.14 -12.96 1.57
N LEU A 24 -14.79 -13.11 1.74
CA LEU A 24 -14.01 -12.33 2.71
C LEU A 24 -14.01 -10.83 2.42
N GLY A 25 -13.97 -10.40 1.17
CA GLY A 25 -14.04 -8.97 0.81
C GLY A 25 -15.31 -8.31 1.33
N SER A 26 -16.45 -8.99 1.22
CA SER A 26 -17.73 -8.52 1.75
C SER A 26 -17.73 -8.44 3.29
N LEU A 27 -17.15 -9.42 3.96
CA LEU A 27 -17.03 -9.43 5.43
C LEU A 27 -16.11 -8.31 5.93
N ILE A 28 -14.95 -8.13 5.29
CA ILE A 28 -14.01 -7.05 5.62
C ILE A 28 -14.67 -5.67 5.42
N LYS A 29 -15.42 -5.49 4.33
CA LYS A 29 -16.23 -4.28 4.10
C LYS A 29 -17.13 -3.99 5.28
N GLN A 30 -17.98 -4.96 5.67
CA GLN A 30 -18.96 -4.78 6.76
C GLN A 30 -18.27 -4.46 8.10
N LEU A 31 -17.17 -5.17 8.41
CA LEU A 31 -16.38 -4.91 9.62
C LEU A 31 -15.80 -3.50 9.64
N THR A 32 -15.23 -3.08 8.51
CA THR A 32 -14.62 -1.75 8.38
C THR A 32 -15.66 -0.64 8.46
N GLU A 33 -16.81 -0.80 7.81
CA GLU A 33 -17.92 0.15 7.88
C GLU A 33 -18.50 0.25 9.30
N ALA A 34 -18.63 -0.86 10.01
CA ALA A 34 -19.06 -0.87 11.40
C ALA A 34 -18.06 -0.14 12.33
N ALA A 35 -16.77 -0.36 12.11
CA ALA A 35 -15.73 0.32 12.86
C ALA A 35 -15.69 1.84 12.58
N LEU A 36 -15.82 2.24 11.31
CA LEU A 36 -15.92 3.65 10.91
C LEU A 36 -17.17 4.33 11.48
N ALA A 37 -18.30 3.60 11.58
CA ALA A 37 -19.51 4.10 12.20
C ALA A 37 -19.33 4.36 13.71
N ALA A 38 -18.63 3.48 14.42
CA ALA A 38 -18.28 3.68 15.82
C ALA A 38 -17.31 4.85 16.02
N GLU A 39 -16.36 5.02 15.11
CA GLU A 39 -15.36 6.09 15.14
C GLU A 39 -16.01 7.48 14.98
N ILE A 40 -16.92 7.64 14.00
CA ILE A 40 -17.65 8.89 13.83
C ILE A 40 -18.61 9.17 15.00
N ASP A 41 -19.22 8.14 15.59
CA ASP A 41 -20.07 8.34 16.76
C ASP A 41 -19.26 8.82 17.96
N SER A 42 -18.07 8.28 18.18
CA SER A 42 -17.15 8.75 19.21
C SER A 42 -16.67 10.18 18.95
N HIS A 43 -16.35 10.52 17.69
CA HIS A 43 -15.97 11.87 17.30
C HIS A 43 -17.08 12.90 17.58
N LEU A 44 -18.30 12.58 17.17
CA LEU A 44 -19.45 13.47 17.37
C LEU A 44 -19.84 13.62 18.85
N ALA A 45 -19.63 12.58 19.67
CA ALA A 45 -19.89 12.66 21.12
C ALA A 45 -18.91 13.62 21.83
N GLN A 46 -17.71 13.82 21.28
CA GLN A 46 -16.70 14.74 21.81
C GLN A 46 -16.81 16.16 21.23
N ASP A 47 -17.55 16.32 20.15
CA ASP A 47 -17.69 17.61 19.46
C ASP A 47 -18.78 18.47 20.11
N LEU A 48 -18.38 19.59 20.70
CA LEU A 48 -19.29 20.53 21.37
C LEU A 48 -19.99 21.49 20.37
N SER A 49 -19.70 21.42 19.07
CA SER A 49 -20.17 22.36 18.05
C SER A 49 -21.53 22.02 17.43
N ASN A 50 -22.32 21.13 18.02
CA ASN A 50 -23.58 20.64 17.46
C ASN A 50 -23.44 20.00 16.07
N ASN A 51 -22.30 19.35 15.83
CA ASN A 51 -21.97 18.62 14.63
C ASN A 51 -22.84 17.35 14.50
N ARG A 52 -23.03 16.83 13.29
CA ARG A 52 -23.83 15.64 13.04
C ARG A 52 -23.35 14.89 11.79
N LYS A 53 -23.74 13.63 11.68
CA LYS A 53 -23.50 12.84 10.46
C LYS A 53 -24.08 13.52 9.22
N ASN A 54 -23.36 13.46 8.11
CA ASN A 54 -23.73 14.08 6.83
C ASN A 54 -23.48 13.13 5.65
N GLY A 55 -24.11 11.95 5.71
CA GLY A 55 -23.99 10.93 4.66
C GLY A 55 -22.62 10.25 4.61
N TYR A 56 -22.31 9.69 3.45
CA TYR A 56 -21.12 8.88 3.21
C TYR A 56 -20.38 9.37 1.98
N SER A 57 -19.10 9.05 1.88
CA SER A 57 -18.33 9.10 0.64
C SER A 57 -17.85 7.70 0.29
N SER A 58 -18.16 7.23 -0.90
CA SER A 58 -17.72 5.92 -1.36
C SER A 58 -16.31 6.01 -1.94
N LYS A 59 -15.46 5.02 -1.63
CA LYS A 59 -14.14 4.85 -2.23
C LYS A 59 -13.81 3.39 -2.43
N THR A 60 -13.08 3.10 -3.50
CA THR A 60 -12.60 1.76 -3.80
C THR A 60 -11.39 1.43 -2.94
N MET A 61 -11.49 0.36 -2.15
CA MET A 61 -10.40 -0.16 -1.32
C MET A 61 -9.84 -1.44 -1.90
N LYS A 62 -8.53 -1.58 -1.85
CA LYS A 62 -7.79 -2.78 -2.25
C LYS A 62 -7.29 -3.48 -0.99
N SER A 63 -7.51 -4.78 -0.91
CA SER A 63 -7.02 -5.64 0.17
C SER A 63 -6.44 -6.93 -0.39
N ASP A 64 -5.78 -7.72 0.44
CA ASP A 64 -5.24 -9.05 0.10
C ASP A 64 -6.33 -10.02 -0.36
N HIS A 65 -7.58 -9.71 -0.03
CA HIS A 65 -8.75 -10.54 -0.37
C HIS A 65 -9.58 -9.98 -1.51
N GLY A 66 -9.06 -8.97 -2.22
CA GLY A 66 -9.72 -8.37 -3.37
C GLY A 66 -10.04 -6.88 -3.20
N THR A 67 -10.81 -6.38 -4.13
CA THR A 67 -11.22 -4.97 -4.18
C THR A 67 -12.70 -4.84 -3.82
N PHE A 68 -13.05 -3.86 -3.00
CA PHE A 68 -14.43 -3.56 -2.63
C PHE A 68 -14.66 -2.06 -2.48
N GLU A 69 -15.91 -1.64 -2.63
CA GLU A 69 -16.30 -0.27 -2.34
C GLU A 69 -16.61 -0.12 -0.85
N LEU A 70 -16.01 0.88 -0.23
CA LEU A 70 -16.16 1.21 1.18
C LEU A 70 -16.89 2.54 1.32
N ASP A 71 -17.96 2.57 2.13
CA ASP A 71 -18.70 3.77 2.45
C ASP A 71 -18.17 4.39 3.74
N VAL A 72 -17.41 5.48 3.57
CA VAL A 72 -16.80 6.22 4.68
C VAL A 72 -17.77 7.30 5.16
N PRO A 73 -18.19 7.31 6.44
CA PRO A 73 -19.10 8.31 6.95
C PRO A 73 -18.45 9.69 6.98
N ARG A 74 -19.30 10.71 6.88
CA ARG A 74 -18.89 12.12 6.93
C ARG A 74 -19.70 12.86 7.97
N ASP A 75 -19.06 13.83 8.57
CA ASP A 75 -19.74 14.82 9.44
C ASP A 75 -20.10 16.09 8.64
N ARG A 76 -20.96 16.93 9.23
CA ARG A 76 -21.42 18.15 8.58
C ARG A 76 -20.34 19.22 8.50
N ASN A 77 -19.48 19.31 9.51
CA ASN A 77 -18.42 20.30 9.60
C ASN A 77 -17.21 19.93 8.75
N GLY A 78 -17.08 18.66 8.29
CA GLY A 78 -15.99 18.19 7.44
C GLY A 78 -14.66 18.07 8.19
N ASN A 79 -14.70 17.97 9.51
CA ASN A 79 -13.53 17.85 10.38
C ASN A 79 -13.28 16.39 10.88
N PHE A 80 -14.17 15.46 10.57
CA PHE A 80 -13.95 14.05 10.85
C PHE A 80 -12.88 13.46 9.92
N GLU A 81 -11.79 13.01 10.49
CA GLU A 81 -10.73 12.28 9.81
C GLU A 81 -10.59 10.88 10.43
N PRO A 82 -11.08 9.82 9.76
CA PRO A 82 -11.01 8.49 10.30
C PRO A 82 -9.55 7.98 10.39
N GLU A 83 -9.23 7.33 11.50
CA GLU A 83 -7.92 6.71 11.74
C GLU A 83 -7.79 5.35 11.05
N ILE A 84 -8.89 4.57 11.02
CA ILE A 84 -8.93 3.21 10.47
C ILE A 84 -8.66 3.22 8.97
N VAL A 85 -9.23 4.19 8.25
CA VAL A 85 -9.04 4.34 6.81
C VAL A 85 -8.82 5.81 6.48
N LYS A 86 -7.58 6.23 6.42
CA LYS A 86 -7.20 7.63 6.20
C LYS A 86 -7.73 8.18 4.88
N LYS A 87 -7.87 9.51 4.83
CA LYS A 87 -8.19 10.24 3.59
C LYS A 87 -7.14 9.88 2.52
N ASN A 88 -7.56 9.59 1.30
CA ASN A 88 -6.71 9.15 0.18
C ASN A 88 -6.06 7.75 0.32
N GLN A 89 -6.29 7.03 1.39
CA GLN A 89 -5.87 5.63 1.48
C GLN A 89 -6.76 4.77 0.58
N THR A 90 -6.15 3.99 -0.30
CA THR A 90 -6.83 3.08 -1.22
C THR A 90 -6.45 1.61 -1.02
N THR A 91 -5.52 1.33 -0.11
CA THR A 91 -5.03 -0.01 0.21
C THR A 91 -5.15 -0.23 1.72
N MET A 92 -5.73 -1.36 2.14
CA MET A 92 -5.95 -1.66 3.56
C MET A 92 -4.74 -2.27 4.26
N THR A 93 -3.80 -2.88 3.52
CA THR A 93 -2.72 -3.65 4.14
C THR A 93 -1.35 -3.14 3.75
N SER A 94 -0.46 -3.07 4.74
CA SER A 94 0.99 -2.86 4.56
C SER A 94 1.67 -4.06 3.88
N GLU A 95 1.10 -5.26 3.98
CA GLU A 95 1.67 -6.49 3.46
C GLU A 95 1.89 -6.46 1.94
N ILE A 96 0.98 -5.86 1.17
CA ILE A 96 1.16 -5.68 -0.27
C ILE A 96 2.32 -4.72 -0.56
N GLU A 97 2.46 -3.65 0.21
CA GLU A 97 3.57 -2.72 0.06
C GLU A 97 4.90 -3.41 0.36
N ASP A 98 4.99 -4.16 1.46
CA ASP A 98 6.18 -4.93 1.82
C ASP A 98 6.53 -5.97 0.74
N LYS A 99 5.52 -6.58 0.12
CA LYS A 99 5.72 -7.51 -0.99
C LYS A 99 6.25 -6.81 -2.24
N ILE A 100 5.72 -5.64 -2.57
CA ILE A 100 6.22 -4.80 -3.66
C ILE A 100 7.69 -4.44 -3.42
N LEU A 101 8.05 -4.01 -2.21
CA LEU A 101 9.41 -3.66 -1.84
C LEU A 101 10.35 -4.87 -1.93
N SER A 102 9.89 -6.03 -1.46
CA SER A 102 10.65 -7.28 -1.53
C SER A 102 10.92 -7.71 -2.98
N LEU A 103 9.90 -7.67 -3.85
CA LEU A 103 10.05 -7.98 -5.27
C LEU A 103 10.96 -6.97 -5.98
N PHE A 104 10.89 -5.70 -5.60
CA PHE A 104 11.77 -4.66 -6.14
C PHE A 104 13.22 -4.88 -5.73
N ALA A 105 13.47 -5.24 -4.47
CA ALA A 105 14.80 -5.57 -3.96
C ALA A 105 15.42 -6.79 -4.66
N LEU A 106 14.60 -7.73 -5.15
CA LEU A 106 15.01 -8.88 -5.97
C LEU A 106 15.33 -8.49 -7.43
N GLY A 107 15.21 -7.22 -7.81
CA GLY A 107 15.53 -6.72 -9.14
C GLY A 107 14.40 -6.84 -10.17
N ASN A 108 13.16 -7.10 -9.74
CA ASN A 108 12.01 -7.15 -10.66
C ASN A 108 11.66 -5.76 -11.18
N SER A 109 11.33 -5.67 -12.45
CA SER A 109 10.79 -4.45 -13.05
C SER A 109 9.37 -4.15 -12.55
N TYR A 110 8.94 -2.89 -12.61
CA TYR A 110 7.59 -2.48 -12.21
C TYR A 110 6.49 -3.26 -12.94
N SER A 111 6.71 -3.65 -14.20
CA SER A 111 5.76 -4.47 -14.96
C SER A 111 5.65 -5.90 -14.42
N GLN A 112 6.78 -6.49 -14.02
CA GLN A 112 6.81 -7.81 -13.40
C GLN A 112 6.16 -7.78 -12.02
N ILE A 113 6.47 -6.76 -11.21
CA ILE A 113 5.87 -6.58 -9.89
C ILE A 113 4.34 -6.44 -10.02
N ALA A 114 3.85 -5.57 -10.94
CA ALA A 114 2.42 -5.40 -11.18
C ALA A 114 1.74 -6.72 -11.51
N LYS A 115 2.35 -7.51 -12.41
CA LYS A 115 1.82 -8.82 -12.80
C LYS A 115 1.83 -9.81 -11.63
N HIS A 116 2.91 -9.90 -10.87
CA HIS A 116 2.97 -10.79 -9.69
C HIS A 116 1.90 -10.45 -8.66
N ILE A 117 1.73 -9.16 -8.34
CA ILE A 117 0.71 -8.74 -7.37
C ILE A 117 -0.70 -9.06 -7.90
N GLU A 118 -0.96 -8.83 -9.18
CA GLU A 118 -2.25 -9.15 -9.81
C GLU A 118 -2.53 -10.66 -9.79
N ASP A 119 -1.54 -11.48 -10.13
CA ASP A 119 -1.65 -12.96 -10.16
C ASP A 119 -1.94 -13.54 -8.76
N PHE A 120 -1.33 -13.00 -7.70
CA PHE A 120 -1.47 -13.53 -6.34
C PHE A 120 -2.65 -12.95 -5.55
N TYR A 121 -2.91 -11.64 -5.71
CA TYR A 121 -3.90 -10.93 -4.88
C TYR A 121 -5.14 -10.53 -5.68
N CYS A 122 -5.20 -10.82 -6.98
CA CYS A 122 -6.29 -10.40 -7.87
C CYS A 122 -6.55 -8.88 -7.84
N VAL A 123 -5.52 -8.09 -7.55
CA VAL A 123 -5.59 -6.63 -7.41
C VAL A 123 -4.57 -5.99 -8.34
N GLY A 124 -5.07 -5.22 -9.32
CA GLY A 124 -4.20 -4.50 -10.25
C GLY A 124 -3.59 -3.24 -9.63
N PHE A 125 -2.29 -3.05 -9.83
CA PHE A 125 -1.57 -1.84 -9.46
C PHE A 125 -0.97 -1.17 -10.69
N SER A 126 -1.09 0.16 -10.75
CA SER A 126 -0.40 0.92 -11.79
C SER A 126 1.09 0.99 -11.53
N LYS A 127 1.90 1.15 -12.59
CA LYS A 127 3.35 1.37 -12.44
C LYS A 127 3.66 2.60 -11.59
N ALA A 128 2.82 3.63 -11.67
CA ALA A 128 2.96 4.84 -10.85
C ALA A 128 2.76 4.55 -9.36
N THR A 129 1.78 3.71 -9.01
CA THR A 129 1.56 3.28 -7.62
C THR A 129 2.76 2.47 -7.11
N ILE A 130 3.30 1.55 -7.90
CA ILE A 130 4.47 0.76 -7.54
C ILE A 130 5.69 1.66 -7.34
N SER A 131 5.91 2.64 -8.23
CA SER A 131 6.97 3.64 -8.07
C SER A 131 6.83 4.42 -6.76
N ALA A 132 5.62 4.88 -6.44
CA ALA A 132 5.36 5.62 -5.20
C ALA A 132 5.63 4.77 -3.94
N VAL A 133 5.35 3.47 -3.99
CA VAL A 133 5.69 2.55 -2.89
C VAL A 133 7.21 2.37 -2.79
N THR A 134 7.91 2.14 -3.92
CA THR A 134 9.36 1.97 -3.92
C THR A 134 10.11 3.25 -3.51
N ASP A 135 9.55 4.42 -3.79
CA ASP A 135 10.14 5.71 -3.37
C ASP A 135 10.18 5.87 -1.84
N LYS A 136 9.35 5.14 -1.09
CA LYS A 136 9.40 5.12 0.39
C LYS A 136 10.73 4.60 0.95
N ILE A 137 11.50 3.85 0.16
CA ILE A 137 12.83 3.36 0.57
C ILE A 137 13.91 4.46 0.45
N ILE A 138 13.69 5.51 -0.34
CA ILE A 138 14.72 6.52 -0.63
C ILE A 138 15.31 7.14 0.64
N PRO A 139 14.52 7.55 1.66
CA PRO A 139 15.07 8.07 2.90
C PRO A 139 16.00 7.08 3.61
N MET A 140 15.60 5.79 3.70
CA MET A 140 16.40 4.72 4.31
C MET A 140 17.70 4.48 3.54
N LEU A 141 17.65 4.51 2.20
CA LEU A 141 18.83 4.39 1.35
C LEU A 141 19.79 5.57 1.55
N ASN A 142 19.26 6.78 1.73
CA ASN A 142 20.08 7.95 1.98
C ASN A 142 20.76 7.87 3.35
N GLU A 143 20.05 7.46 4.37
CA GLU A 143 20.61 7.21 5.70
C GLU A 143 21.70 6.14 5.65
N TRP A 144 21.43 5.01 4.97
CA TRP A 144 22.41 3.95 4.78
C TRP A 144 23.67 4.42 4.04
N LYS A 145 23.51 5.26 2.99
CA LYS A 145 24.65 5.82 2.22
C LYS A 145 25.52 6.78 3.03
N THR A 146 24.92 7.48 3.99
CA THR A 146 25.63 8.48 4.83
C THR A 146 26.17 7.90 6.14
N ARG A 147 25.95 6.61 6.40
CA ARG A 147 26.43 5.95 7.61
C ARG A 147 27.96 6.02 7.68
N PRO A 148 28.55 6.15 8.88
CA PRO A 148 29.98 6.05 9.06
C PRO A 148 30.44 4.64 8.64
N LEU A 149 31.58 4.61 7.93
CA LEU A 149 32.23 3.35 7.55
C LEU A 149 33.14 2.89 8.69
N GLU A 150 33.46 1.59 8.71
CA GLU A 150 34.47 1.05 9.62
C GLU A 150 35.84 1.70 9.34
N SER A 151 36.67 1.79 10.36
CA SER A 151 37.98 2.44 10.25
C SER A 151 38.98 1.63 9.42
N VAL A 152 38.79 0.33 9.27
CA VAL A 152 39.67 -0.58 8.54
C VAL A 152 38.86 -1.65 7.82
N TYR A 153 39.13 -1.84 6.54
CA TYR A 153 38.65 -2.96 5.72
C TYR A 153 39.86 -3.76 5.23
N PRO A 154 40.10 -4.98 5.74
CA PRO A 154 41.22 -5.82 5.31
C PRO A 154 41.20 -6.19 3.84
N PHE A 155 39.99 -6.33 3.28
CA PHE A 155 39.81 -6.63 1.86
C PHE A 155 38.83 -5.64 1.24
N VAL A 156 39.19 -5.13 0.05
CA VAL A 156 38.33 -4.22 -0.71
C VAL A 156 38.22 -4.73 -2.15
N PHE A 157 36.97 -4.97 -2.56
CA PHE A 157 36.67 -5.33 -3.95
C PHE A 157 36.14 -4.10 -4.68
N LEU A 158 36.67 -3.86 -5.89
CA LEU A 158 36.29 -2.75 -6.76
C LEU A 158 35.74 -3.33 -8.07
N ASP A 159 34.55 -2.91 -8.42
CA ASP A 159 33.94 -3.24 -9.71
C ASP A 159 33.39 -1.97 -10.37
N ALA A 160 33.34 -1.94 -11.70
CA ALA A 160 32.87 -0.80 -12.47
C ALA A 160 31.93 -1.22 -13.59
N ILE A 161 30.75 -0.64 -13.60
CA ILE A 161 29.76 -0.86 -14.64
C ILE A 161 29.53 0.44 -15.40
N HIS A 162 29.52 0.37 -16.73
CA HIS A 162 29.31 1.52 -17.59
C HIS A 162 27.85 1.59 -18.05
N TYR A 163 27.19 2.71 -17.78
CA TYR A 163 25.83 3.00 -18.25
C TYR A 163 25.79 4.31 -19.05
N LYS A 164 24.85 4.35 -20.01
CA LYS A 164 24.49 5.62 -20.66
C LYS A 164 23.38 6.29 -19.85
N VAL A 165 23.69 7.43 -19.27
CA VAL A 165 22.75 8.26 -18.50
C VAL A 165 22.34 9.45 -19.36
N LYS A 166 21.05 9.79 -19.34
CA LYS A 166 20.55 10.99 -20.00
C LYS A 166 20.71 12.19 -19.06
N GLU A 167 21.54 13.14 -19.46
CA GLU A 167 21.85 14.37 -18.75
C GLU A 167 21.74 15.53 -19.75
N ASP A 168 20.97 16.57 -19.41
CA ASP A 168 20.72 17.73 -20.26
C ASP A 168 20.30 17.39 -21.70
N GLY A 169 19.47 16.37 -21.86
CA GLY A 169 18.97 15.91 -23.16
C GLY A 169 19.94 15.05 -23.98
N LYS A 170 21.18 14.84 -23.53
CA LYS A 170 22.20 14.03 -24.17
C LYS A 170 22.47 12.73 -23.40
N TYR A 171 22.88 11.66 -24.13
CA TYR A 171 23.30 10.42 -23.49
C TYR A 171 24.82 10.47 -23.27
N ILE A 172 25.22 10.42 -22.00
CA ILE A 172 26.64 10.43 -21.59
C ILE A 172 26.93 9.07 -20.94
N ALA A 173 28.04 8.45 -21.34
CA ALA A 173 28.52 7.23 -20.70
C ALA A 173 29.16 7.58 -19.35
N LYS A 174 28.65 7.00 -18.27
CA LYS A 174 29.19 7.15 -16.91
C LYS A 174 29.59 5.79 -16.36
N ALA A 175 30.72 5.75 -15.65
CA ALA A 175 31.14 4.59 -14.88
C ALA A 175 30.56 4.70 -13.45
N PHE A 176 29.94 3.61 -12.99
CA PHE A 176 29.49 3.46 -11.61
C PHE A 176 30.41 2.44 -10.94
N TYR A 177 31.09 2.87 -9.90
CA TYR A 177 31.98 2.01 -9.14
C TYR A 177 31.22 1.44 -7.94
N THR A 178 31.27 0.13 -7.79
CA THR A 178 30.86 -0.58 -6.58
C THR A 178 32.11 -0.89 -5.79
N VAL A 179 32.14 -0.46 -4.53
CA VAL A 179 33.24 -0.72 -3.59
C VAL A 179 32.68 -1.55 -2.46
N LEU A 180 33.16 -2.78 -2.32
CA LEU A 180 32.78 -3.70 -1.25
C LEU A 180 33.97 -3.90 -0.33
N GLY A 181 33.84 -3.43 0.90
CA GLY A 181 34.81 -3.67 1.98
C GLY A 181 34.33 -4.83 2.88
N VAL A 182 35.25 -5.71 3.22
CA VAL A 182 35.01 -6.86 4.12
C VAL A 182 36.03 -6.84 5.25
#